data_29f8add900ce5b99e38d7fcafb89c4d4
#
_entry.id   29f8add900ce5b99e38d7fcafb89c4d4
#
_cell.length_a   1.000
_cell.length_b   1.000
_cell.length_c   1.000
_cell.angle_alpha   90.00
_cell.angle_beta   90.00
_cell.angle_gamma   90.00
#
_symmetry.space_group_name_H-M   'P 1'
#
loop_
_entity.id
_entity.type
_entity.pdbx_description
1 polymer ?
#
loop_
_entity_poly.entity_id
_entity_poly.type
_entity_poly.pdbx_seq_one_letter_code
_entity_poly.pdbx_strand_id
1 'polypeptide(L)'
;MRFVFLLLCSRAAAGAVIGIDMGARFLKVGIIQPGTGIELVLNEATKRKSSSTAGFNSQDERVYGDEPQNLLGKAPQKQFMLSKLLLGKRVSSAEV
;
A
#
# COMPACT_ATOMS: atom_id res chain seq x y z
N MET A 1 -50.87 -28.92 7.94
CA MET A 1 -49.43 -28.99 8.15
C MET A 1 -48.76 -28.07 7.12
N ARG A 2 -48.45 -26.83 7.53
CA ARG A 2 -47.89 -25.80 6.62
C ARG A 2 -46.36 -25.86 6.74
N PHE A 3 -45.70 -26.40 5.72
CA PHE A 3 -44.27 -26.30 5.58
C PHE A 3 -43.90 -24.87 5.25
N VAL A 4 -43.36 -24.15 6.24
CA VAL A 4 -42.68 -22.88 6.01
C VAL A 4 -41.30 -23.21 5.47
N PHE A 5 -41.12 -23.05 4.16
CA PHE A 5 -39.81 -23.12 3.50
C PHE A 5 -39.07 -21.85 3.89
N LEU A 6 -38.19 -21.97 4.90
CA LEU A 6 -37.25 -20.89 5.26
C LEU A 6 -36.18 -20.85 4.17
N LEU A 7 -36.37 -20.01 3.15
CA LEU A 7 -35.30 -19.65 2.24
C LEU A 7 -34.24 -18.91 3.04
N LEU A 8 -33.23 -19.63 3.53
CA LEU A 8 -31.97 -19.00 3.92
C LEU A 8 -31.34 -18.46 2.63
N CYS A 9 -31.62 -17.20 2.34
CA CYS A 9 -30.86 -16.42 1.38
C CYS A 9 -29.49 -16.20 2.00
N SER A 10 -28.56 -17.13 1.77
CA SER A 10 -27.15 -16.89 2.03
C SER A 10 -26.74 -15.71 1.16
N ARG A 11 -26.72 -14.52 1.73
CA ARG A 11 -26.03 -13.38 1.12
C ARG A 11 -24.57 -13.81 1.02
N ALA A 12 -24.16 -14.27 -0.15
CA ALA A 12 -22.76 -14.28 -0.50
C ALA A 12 -22.29 -12.84 -0.30
N ALA A 13 -21.53 -12.60 0.75
CA ALA A 13 -20.86 -11.31 0.94
C ALA A 13 -19.93 -11.19 -0.25
N ALA A 14 -20.35 -10.47 -1.29
CA ALA A 14 -19.51 -10.11 -2.40
C ALA A 14 -18.49 -9.12 -1.84
N GLY A 15 -17.40 -9.65 -1.29
CA GLY A 15 -16.33 -8.86 -0.71
C GLY A 15 -15.54 -8.14 -1.81
N ALA A 16 -15.13 -6.91 -1.55
CA ALA A 16 -14.13 -6.25 -2.37
C ALA A 16 -12.80 -7.00 -2.28
N VAL A 17 -12.10 -7.15 -3.39
CA VAL A 17 -10.75 -7.72 -3.45
C VAL A 17 -9.75 -6.58 -3.64
N ILE A 18 -8.72 -6.55 -2.81
CA ILE A 18 -7.64 -5.57 -2.89
C ILE A 18 -6.37 -6.28 -3.33
N GLY A 19 -5.74 -5.75 -4.38
CA GLY A 19 -4.42 -6.15 -4.84
C GLY A 19 -3.41 -5.05 -4.53
N ILE A 20 -2.28 -5.42 -3.91
CA ILE A 20 -1.22 -4.48 -3.55
C ILE A 20 0.07 -4.87 -4.29
N ASP A 21 0.57 -3.96 -5.13
CA ASP A 21 1.88 -4.06 -5.78
C ASP A 21 2.89 -3.27 -4.95
N MET A 22 3.73 -3.98 -4.20
CA MET A 22 4.80 -3.39 -3.40
C MET A 22 6.11 -3.42 -4.18
N GLY A 23 6.27 -2.47 -5.09
CA GLY A 23 7.50 -2.31 -5.84
C GLY A 23 8.65 -1.71 -5.01
N ALA A 24 9.89 -1.84 -5.50
CA ALA A 24 11.07 -1.26 -4.82
C ALA A 24 11.02 0.27 -4.76
N ARG A 25 10.44 0.94 -5.76
CA ARG A 25 10.33 2.40 -5.85
C ARG A 25 8.93 2.93 -5.65
N PHE A 26 7.93 2.20 -6.09
CA PHE A 26 6.52 2.64 -6.07
C PHE A 26 5.62 1.55 -5.56
N LEU A 27 4.62 1.95 -4.80
CA LEU A 27 3.51 1.15 -4.35
C LEU A 27 2.28 1.52 -5.16
N LYS A 28 1.49 0.51 -5.55
CA LYS A 28 0.19 0.69 -6.21
C LYS A 28 -0.84 -0.21 -5.56
N VAL A 29 -2.06 0.24 -5.51
CA VAL A 29 -3.17 -0.53 -4.96
C VAL A 29 -4.31 -0.53 -5.97
N GLY A 30 -4.82 -1.72 -6.27
CA GLY A 30 -6.02 -1.92 -7.06
C GLY A 30 -7.13 -2.51 -6.21
N ILE A 31 -8.34 -2.16 -6.49
CA ILE A 31 -9.54 -2.70 -5.85
C ILE A 31 -10.51 -3.21 -6.91
N ILE A 32 -11.11 -4.35 -6.64
CA ILE A 32 -12.21 -4.90 -7.43
C ILE A 32 -13.44 -4.94 -6.54
N GLN A 33 -14.49 -4.26 -6.96
CA GLN A 33 -15.79 -4.29 -6.30
C GLN A 33 -16.84 -4.88 -7.24
N PRO A 34 -17.85 -5.59 -6.71
CA PRO A 34 -18.95 -6.09 -7.53
C PRO A 34 -19.63 -4.93 -8.28
N GLY A 35 -19.68 -5.05 -9.60
CA GLY A 35 -20.36 -4.08 -10.48
C GLY A 35 -19.52 -2.89 -10.96
N THR A 36 -18.30 -2.67 -10.46
CA THR A 36 -17.46 -1.52 -10.86
C THR A 36 -16.19 -1.88 -11.62
N GLY A 37 -15.81 -3.18 -11.65
CA GLY A 37 -14.58 -3.62 -12.31
C GLY A 37 -13.33 -3.31 -11.48
N ILE A 38 -12.18 -3.19 -12.16
CA ILE A 38 -10.88 -2.92 -11.52
C ILE A 38 -10.65 -1.41 -11.49
N GLU A 39 -10.41 -0.87 -10.31
CA GLU A 39 -10.05 0.53 -10.11
C GLU A 39 -8.69 0.64 -9.41
N LEU A 40 -7.89 1.62 -9.80
CA LEU A 40 -6.67 1.97 -9.07
C LEU A 40 -7.00 2.95 -7.95
N VAL A 41 -6.60 2.59 -6.73
CA VAL A 41 -6.78 3.45 -5.56
C VAL A 41 -5.82 4.63 -5.68
N LEU A 42 -6.35 5.82 -5.45
CA LEU A 42 -5.57 7.05 -5.43
C LEU A 42 -5.01 7.30 -4.03
N ASN A 43 -3.80 7.83 -3.96
CA ASN A 43 -3.21 8.30 -2.71
C ASN A 43 -3.77 9.70 -2.32
N GLU A 44 -3.32 10.24 -1.19
CA GLU A 44 -3.75 11.55 -0.69
C GLU A 44 -3.47 12.70 -1.68
N ALA A 45 -2.45 12.55 -2.54
CA ALA A 45 -2.12 13.49 -3.61
C ALA A 45 -2.84 13.18 -4.94
N THR A 46 -3.90 12.38 -4.92
CA THR A 46 -4.69 11.95 -6.09
C THR A 46 -3.87 11.24 -7.17
N LYS A 47 -2.77 10.61 -6.80
CA LYS A 47 -1.92 9.84 -7.72
C LYS A 47 -2.21 8.35 -7.63
N ARG A 48 -2.06 7.63 -8.73
CA ARG A 48 -2.25 6.17 -8.85
C ARG A 48 -1.08 5.36 -8.32
N LYS A 49 -0.01 6.01 -7.91
CA LYS A 49 1.18 5.38 -7.31
C LYS A 49 1.73 6.26 -6.21
N SER A 50 2.23 5.65 -5.15
CA SER A 50 2.94 6.31 -4.06
C SER A 50 4.40 5.86 -4.05
N SER A 51 5.31 6.72 -3.63
CA SER A 51 6.71 6.31 -3.44
C SER A 51 6.81 5.26 -2.34
N SER A 52 7.61 4.23 -2.56
CA SER A 52 7.91 3.20 -1.55
C SER A 52 9.02 3.69 -0.63
N THR A 53 8.76 4.81 0.05
CA THR A 53 9.71 5.53 0.90
C THR A 53 9.10 5.74 2.27
N ALA A 54 9.91 5.63 3.31
CA ALA A 54 9.55 5.94 4.68
C ALA A 54 10.63 6.88 5.26
N GLY A 55 10.29 7.69 6.25
CA GLY A 55 11.26 8.59 6.84
C GLY A 55 10.72 9.33 8.05
N PHE A 56 11.45 10.37 8.42
CA PHE A 56 11.08 11.27 9.50
C PHE A 56 11.09 12.71 9.00
N ASN A 57 10.09 13.48 9.42
CA ASN A 57 10.02 14.90 9.14
C ASN A 57 10.88 15.70 10.14
N SER A 58 10.80 17.03 10.10
CA SER A 58 11.53 17.92 11.00
C SER A 58 11.11 17.81 12.48
N GLN A 59 9.92 17.32 12.74
CA GLN A 59 9.36 17.07 14.08
C GLN A 59 9.63 15.66 14.59
N ASP A 60 10.45 14.86 13.87
CA ASP A 60 10.72 13.45 14.14
C ASP A 60 9.48 12.55 14.11
N GLU A 61 8.44 12.97 13.40
CA GLU A 61 7.27 12.13 13.12
C GLU A 61 7.53 11.25 11.91
N ARG A 62 6.99 10.04 11.92
CA ARG A 62 7.06 9.11 10.79
C ARG A 62 6.22 9.59 9.64
N VAL A 63 6.81 9.64 8.46
CA VAL A 63 6.16 9.99 7.21
C VAL A 63 6.39 8.91 6.16
N TYR A 64 5.44 8.75 5.24
CA TYR A 64 5.45 7.69 4.24
C TYR A 64 5.10 8.22 2.85
N GLY A 65 5.48 7.46 1.83
CA GLY A 65 5.11 7.76 0.46
C GLY A 65 5.89 8.91 -0.15
N ASP A 66 5.20 9.87 -0.73
CA ASP A 66 5.83 10.97 -1.48
C ASP A 66 6.46 12.04 -0.58
N GLU A 67 6.01 12.19 0.67
CA GLU A 67 6.56 13.18 1.59
C GLU A 67 8.04 12.95 1.91
N PRO A 68 8.48 11.75 2.37
CA PRO A 68 9.92 11.49 2.56
C PRO A 68 10.71 11.64 1.27
N GLN A 69 10.14 11.28 0.14
CA GLN A 69 10.78 11.45 -1.17
C GLN A 69 11.11 12.93 -1.44
N ASN A 70 10.19 13.83 -1.08
CA ASN A 70 10.38 15.27 -1.23
C ASN A 70 11.40 15.86 -0.20
N LEU A 71 11.57 15.19 0.94
CA LEU A 71 12.50 15.60 1.99
C LEU A 71 13.94 15.12 1.75
N LEU A 72 14.19 14.26 0.76
CA LEU A 72 15.53 13.74 0.44
C LEU A 72 16.59 14.84 0.23
N GLY A 73 16.20 15.95 -0.40
CA GLY A 73 17.13 17.08 -0.62
C GLY A 73 17.46 17.87 0.64
N LYS A 74 16.66 17.76 1.70
CA LYS A 74 16.81 18.55 2.94
C LYS A 74 17.40 17.73 4.08
N ALA A 75 17.00 16.48 4.22
CA ALA A 75 17.40 15.61 5.32
C ALA A 75 17.55 14.14 4.83
N PRO A 76 18.53 13.85 3.97
CA PRO A 76 18.67 12.53 3.36
C PRO A 76 18.91 11.42 4.38
N GLN A 77 19.59 11.71 5.47
CA GLN A 77 19.90 10.75 6.54
C GLN A 77 18.67 10.27 7.33
N LYS A 78 17.56 10.97 7.22
CA LYS A 78 16.27 10.60 7.85
C LYS A 78 15.31 9.91 6.90
N GLN A 79 15.70 9.66 5.65
CA GLN A 79 14.83 9.08 4.62
C GLN A 79 15.34 7.72 4.18
N PHE A 80 14.44 6.74 4.11
CA PHE A 80 14.72 5.35 3.76
C PHE A 80 14.03 4.98 2.46
N MET A 81 14.82 4.74 1.44
CA MET A 81 14.36 4.33 0.11
C MET A 81 14.82 2.90 -0.18
N LEU A 82 14.18 2.27 -1.15
CA LEU A 82 14.57 0.96 -1.66
C LEU A 82 14.72 -0.12 -0.57
N SER A 83 14.01 0.06 0.56
CA SER A 83 14.09 -0.86 1.70
C SER A 83 13.75 -2.31 1.33
N LYS A 84 12.96 -2.53 0.29
CA LYS A 84 12.66 -3.86 -0.24
C LYS A 84 13.91 -4.60 -0.70
N LEU A 85 14.93 -3.91 -1.19
CA LEU A 85 16.18 -4.52 -1.64
C LEU A 85 17.03 -5.07 -0.49
N LEU A 86 16.75 -4.63 0.74
CA LEU A 86 17.42 -5.11 1.96
C LEU A 86 16.82 -6.41 2.50
N LEU A 87 15.63 -6.78 2.06
CA LEU A 87 14.96 -8.00 2.51
C LEU A 87 15.81 -9.23 2.16
N GLY A 88 16.04 -10.09 3.15
CA GLY A 88 16.84 -11.29 3.00
C GLY A 88 18.36 -11.07 2.94
N LYS A 89 18.84 -9.83 3.06
CA LYS A 89 20.26 -9.51 3.12
C LYS A 89 20.78 -9.57 4.54
N ARG A 90 22.07 -9.94 4.69
CA ARG A 90 22.77 -9.84 5.97
C ARG A 90 23.42 -8.47 6.07
N VAL A 91 23.50 -7.90 7.28
CA VAL A 91 24.14 -6.60 7.54
C VAL A 91 25.61 -6.57 7.07
N SER A 92 26.30 -7.72 7.09
CA SER A 92 27.68 -7.85 6.61
C SER A 92 27.82 -7.98 5.10
N SER A 93 26.73 -7.98 4.33
CA SER A 93 26.84 -8.05 2.88
C SER A 93 27.26 -6.70 2.31
N ALA A 94 28.10 -6.71 1.26
CA ALA A 94 28.58 -5.48 0.60
C ALA A 94 27.47 -4.69 -0.12
N GLU A 95 26.25 -5.22 -0.10
CA GLU A 95 25.07 -4.63 -0.77
C GLU A 95 24.12 -3.90 0.20
N VAL A 96 24.50 -3.77 1.48
CA VAL A 96 23.73 -3.05 2.52
C VAL A 96 24.38 -1.73 2.85
#